data_2e1c1a0e47eae2a44a7e2652be78877a
#
_entry.id   2e1c1a0e47eae2a44a7e2652be78877a
#
_cell.length_a   1.000
_cell.length_b   1.000
_cell.length_c   1.000
_cell.angle_alpha   90.00
_cell.angle_beta   90.00
_cell.angle_gamma   90.00
#
_symmetry.space_group_name_H-M   'P 1'
#
loop_
_entity.id
_entity.type
_entity.pdbx_description
1 polymer ?
#
loop_
_entity_poly.entity_id
_entity_poly.type
_entity_poly.pdbx_seq_one_letter_code
_entity_poly.pdbx_strand_id
1 'polypeptide(L)'
;MLILLYNNNMNKSNKHKSKSPSFILELPLIVTVSDEHILNARLESARQLYNAVLGEALKRLSLMKESKQWQYARSLLRNNPDKSKIFKLCVEQFNFTDYDLQTYGTKCKNSCFIGEHLDAHTAQKTSTRAFKSAQRYQFRQSGKPRFKSKWKSLNSLESKSNASGIRWKDDHIEWNNLNLKPILDKKDKHGVQAHALQSKVKYCRIIRKNIKNKQRFYVQLILSGFPKIKTKNTISNDKACIDIGPSTIALVSKHDNIIKDAFLKEFCPNAKQLKKNIRRIQRAMDRSKRLSNPDNFNSNGTVKKGLLKWVFTNGYLRLKAKLSELYRILAAYRKTEHGKLANIVLSKANIIMAEKLSYKSFQKNYSKSVRDKAPGMFMSILRRKAENAGGNVIEFSTKTTKLSQTCQCGNIIKKSLSQRWHICPICGIKAQRDLYSAYLGLFVVNNNDIWNLDIDSACKSWNTAEPLLEKAMSNVIQIASSRKVPVSFGVKSKDRAIPSQSSVVMQRDSGCCNNKVSFIARA
;
A
#
# COMPACT_ATOMS: atom_id res chain seq x y z
N MET A 1 -13.07 -35.12 29.01
CA MET A 1 -11.64 -34.93 29.37
C MET A 1 -10.65 -35.14 28.20
N LEU A 2 -10.97 -35.92 27.17
CA LEU A 2 -10.11 -36.13 25.98
C LEU A 2 -10.14 -34.96 24.93
N ILE A 3 -11.18 -34.15 24.88
CA ILE A 3 -11.31 -33.01 23.93
C ILE A 3 -10.48 -31.79 24.38
N LEU A 4 -10.24 -31.64 25.69
CA LEU A 4 -9.40 -30.55 26.23
C LEU A 4 -7.88 -30.76 26.03
N LEU A 5 -7.44 -32.00 25.86
CA LEU A 5 -6.04 -32.33 25.62
C LEU A 5 -5.64 -32.18 24.14
N TYR A 6 -6.62 -32.27 23.21
CA TYR A 6 -6.35 -32.08 21.77
C TYR A 6 -6.15 -30.61 21.37
N ASN A 7 -6.86 -29.71 22.07
CA ASN A 7 -6.72 -28.28 21.82
C ASN A 7 -5.42 -27.64 22.37
N ASN A 8 -4.81 -28.25 23.39
CA ASN A 8 -3.55 -27.76 23.96
C ASN A 8 -2.30 -28.11 23.12
N ASN A 9 -2.38 -29.12 22.26
CA ASN A 9 -1.26 -29.49 21.39
C ASN A 9 -1.23 -28.77 20.04
N MET A 10 -2.34 -28.17 19.58
CA MET A 10 -2.38 -27.36 18.36
C MET A 10 -1.84 -25.93 18.56
N ASN A 11 -1.79 -25.43 19.78
CA ASN A 11 -1.28 -24.09 20.10
C ASN A 11 0.24 -23.99 20.31
N LYS A 12 1.00 -25.10 20.25
CA LYS A 12 2.46 -25.09 20.47
C LYS A 12 3.33 -24.90 19.24
N SER A 13 2.79 -24.90 18.01
CA SER A 13 3.61 -24.86 16.79
C SER A 13 3.67 -23.53 16.01
N ASN A 14 2.93 -22.49 16.42
CA ASN A 14 2.95 -21.19 15.78
C ASN A 14 3.09 -20.02 16.78
N LYS A 15 4.05 -20.10 17.72
CA LYS A 15 4.60 -18.86 18.27
C LYS A 15 5.35 -18.15 17.13
N HIS A 16 4.66 -17.41 16.29
CA HIS A 16 5.28 -16.32 15.55
C HIS A 16 5.98 -15.45 16.59
N LYS A 17 7.32 -15.58 16.69
CA LYS A 17 8.13 -14.62 17.44
C LYS A 17 7.67 -13.24 16.99
N SER A 18 7.01 -12.48 17.86
CA SER A 18 6.56 -11.13 17.57
C SER A 18 7.78 -10.37 17.04
N LYS A 19 7.73 -10.00 15.77
CA LYS A 19 8.85 -9.26 15.17
C LYS A 19 8.96 -7.96 15.96
N SER A 20 10.07 -7.79 16.68
CA SER A 20 10.34 -6.54 17.38
C SER A 20 10.12 -5.35 16.43
N PRO A 21 9.44 -4.29 16.87
CA PRO A 21 9.16 -3.11 16.05
C PRO A 21 10.41 -2.62 15.32
N SER A 22 10.23 -2.07 14.14
CA SER A 22 11.35 -1.54 13.38
C SER A 22 10.94 -0.37 12.51
N PHE A 23 11.84 0.60 12.36
CA PHE A 23 11.67 1.75 11.50
C PHE A 23 12.90 1.99 10.64
N ILE A 24 12.83 2.91 9.70
CA ILE A 24 13.88 3.13 8.71
C ILE A 24 14.32 4.58 8.74
N LEU A 25 15.64 4.79 8.87
CA LEU A 25 16.30 6.05 8.57
C LEU A 25 16.97 5.92 7.19
N GLU A 26 16.64 6.82 6.26
CA GLU A 26 17.26 6.89 4.94
C GLU A 26 18.16 8.12 4.86
N LEU A 27 19.45 7.91 4.59
CA LEU A 27 20.45 8.97 4.47
C LEU A 27 21.10 8.94 3.08
N PRO A 28 21.35 10.10 2.44
CA PRO A 28 22.19 10.17 1.26
C PRO A 28 23.63 9.78 1.59
N LEU A 29 24.33 9.17 0.64
CA LEU A 29 25.75 8.83 0.78
C LEU A 29 26.60 9.77 -0.07
N ILE A 30 27.78 10.12 0.46
CA ILE A 30 28.87 10.72 -0.31
C ILE A 30 29.54 9.57 -1.06
N VAL A 31 29.59 9.65 -2.38
CA VAL A 31 30.11 8.60 -3.26
C VAL A 31 31.01 9.25 -4.29
N THR A 32 32.26 8.83 -4.33
CA THR A 32 33.24 9.21 -5.37
C THR A 32 32.95 8.48 -6.67
N VAL A 33 33.61 8.84 -7.75
CA VAL A 33 33.48 8.15 -9.05
C VAL A 33 33.93 6.68 -8.92
N SER A 34 35.01 6.43 -8.21
CA SER A 34 35.51 5.07 -7.95
C SER A 34 34.50 4.24 -7.15
N ASP A 35 33.92 4.80 -6.07
CA ASP A 35 32.88 4.12 -5.29
C ASP A 35 31.65 3.80 -6.13
N GLU A 36 31.26 4.73 -7.01
CA GLU A 36 30.11 4.52 -7.92
C GLU A 36 30.37 3.32 -8.86
N HIS A 37 31.57 3.19 -9.39
CA HIS A 37 31.97 2.03 -10.23
C HIS A 37 31.86 0.72 -9.42
N ILE A 38 32.43 0.67 -8.22
CA ILE A 38 32.37 -0.49 -7.35
C ILE A 38 30.92 -0.85 -6.98
N LEU A 39 30.11 0.14 -6.58
CA LEU A 39 28.70 -0.07 -6.24
C LEU A 39 27.88 -0.58 -7.43
N ASN A 40 28.15 -0.07 -8.63
CA ASN A 40 27.48 -0.51 -9.84
C ASN A 40 27.91 -1.95 -10.23
N ALA A 41 29.18 -2.32 -10.09
CA ALA A 41 29.67 -3.68 -10.30
C ALA A 41 28.99 -4.67 -9.32
N ARG A 42 28.87 -4.31 -8.03
CA ARG A 42 28.19 -5.13 -7.03
C ARG A 42 26.69 -5.29 -7.32
N LEU A 43 26.02 -4.23 -7.78
CA LEU A 43 24.61 -4.30 -8.19
C LEU A 43 24.41 -5.19 -9.41
N GLU A 44 25.37 -5.19 -10.36
CA GLU A 44 25.33 -6.03 -11.55
C GLU A 44 25.57 -7.50 -11.20
N SER A 45 26.59 -7.80 -10.38
CA SER A 45 26.88 -9.15 -9.88
C SER A 45 25.67 -9.73 -9.11
N ALA A 46 25.02 -8.92 -8.28
CA ALA A 46 23.80 -9.32 -7.60
C ALA A 46 22.62 -9.55 -8.57
N ARG A 47 22.54 -8.81 -9.68
CA ARG A 47 21.54 -9.06 -10.73
C ARG A 47 21.76 -10.43 -11.38
N GLN A 48 22.99 -10.77 -11.66
CA GLN A 48 23.35 -12.08 -12.25
C GLN A 48 23.03 -13.21 -11.28
N LEU A 49 23.43 -13.08 -10.01
CA LEU A 49 23.09 -14.04 -8.97
C LEU A 49 21.57 -14.19 -8.79
N TYR A 50 20.82 -13.07 -8.77
CA TYR A 50 19.37 -13.09 -8.71
C TYR A 50 18.77 -13.91 -9.87
N ASN A 51 19.27 -13.72 -11.09
CA ASN A 51 18.78 -14.43 -12.27
C ASN A 51 19.12 -15.92 -12.23
N ALA A 52 20.34 -16.29 -11.82
CA ALA A 52 20.75 -17.69 -11.66
C ALA A 52 19.83 -18.41 -10.66
N VAL A 53 19.65 -17.83 -9.46
CA VAL A 53 18.78 -18.40 -8.43
C VAL A 53 17.30 -18.40 -8.86
N LEU A 54 16.83 -17.38 -9.58
CA LEU A 54 15.46 -17.37 -10.10
C LEU A 54 15.24 -18.46 -11.14
N GLY A 55 16.21 -18.70 -12.03
CA GLY A 55 16.16 -19.78 -13.02
C GLY A 55 16.05 -21.14 -12.35
N GLU A 56 16.91 -21.41 -11.37
CA GLU A 56 16.88 -22.64 -10.59
C GLU A 56 15.58 -22.80 -9.80
N ALA A 57 15.10 -21.75 -9.15
CA ALA A 57 13.83 -21.77 -8.43
C ALA A 57 12.64 -22.10 -9.35
N LEU A 58 12.61 -21.54 -10.57
CA LEU A 58 11.55 -21.83 -11.54
C LEU A 58 11.66 -23.25 -12.10
N LYS A 59 12.88 -23.78 -12.29
CA LYS A 59 13.13 -25.17 -12.70
C LYS A 59 12.59 -26.14 -11.64
N ARG A 60 13.02 -25.99 -10.38
CA ARG A 60 12.54 -26.81 -9.26
C ARG A 60 11.02 -26.74 -9.11
N LEU A 61 10.44 -25.55 -9.20
CA LEU A 61 8.99 -25.35 -9.15
C LEU A 61 8.24 -26.06 -10.30
N SER A 62 8.81 -26.10 -11.50
CA SER A 62 8.22 -26.83 -12.65
C SER A 62 8.22 -28.32 -12.39
N LEU A 63 9.40 -28.90 -12.08
CA LEU A 63 9.55 -30.30 -11.77
C LEU A 63 8.63 -30.76 -10.63
N MET A 64 8.58 -29.97 -9.54
CA MET A 64 7.69 -30.24 -8.42
C MET A 64 6.22 -30.29 -8.86
N LYS A 65 5.76 -29.35 -9.71
CA LYS A 65 4.38 -29.32 -10.19
C LYS A 65 4.02 -30.43 -11.14
N GLU A 66 5.00 -30.96 -11.85
CA GLU A 66 4.87 -32.10 -12.79
C GLU A 66 4.87 -33.45 -12.06
N SER A 67 5.34 -33.51 -10.80
CA SER A 67 5.41 -34.76 -10.03
C SER A 67 4.01 -35.33 -9.73
N LYS A 68 3.92 -36.66 -9.73
CA LYS A 68 2.68 -37.39 -9.40
C LYS A 68 2.13 -37.03 -8.02
N GLN A 69 3.02 -36.89 -7.03
CA GLN A 69 2.65 -36.51 -5.66
C GLN A 69 2.00 -35.13 -5.59
N TRP A 70 2.55 -34.13 -6.32
CA TRP A 70 1.96 -32.80 -6.38
C TRP A 70 0.59 -32.82 -7.07
N GLN A 71 0.45 -33.58 -8.17
CA GLN A 71 -0.82 -33.72 -8.89
C GLN A 71 -1.86 -34.39 -8.00
N TYR A 72 -1.49 -35.46 -7.28
CA TYR A 72 -2.36 -36.12 -6.29
C TYR A 72 -2.78 -35.14 -5.18
N ALA A 73 -1.85 -34.40 -4.57
CA ALA A 73 -2.20 -33.39 -3.57
C ALA A 73 -3.17 -32.33 -4.11
N ARG A 74 -3.07 -31.97 -5.38
CA ARG A 74 -4.02 -31.02 -6.02
C ARG A 74 -5.42 -31.59 -6.18
N SER A 75 -5.57 -32.88 -6.46
CA SER A 75 -6.88 -33.52 -6.62
C SER A 75 -7.65 -33.67 -5.32
N LEU A 76 -6.96 -33.72 -4.16
CA LEU A 76 -7.60 -33.82 -2.86
C LEU A 76 -8.51 -32.62 -2.56
N LEU A 77 -9.60 -32.86 -1.80
CA LEU A 77 -10.49 -31.80 -1.33
C LEU A 77 -9.76 -30.76 -0.46
N ARG A 78 -10.26 -29.54 -0.43
CA ARG A 78 -9.61 -28.42 0.27
C ARG A 78 -9.38 -28.70 1.76
N ASN A 79 -10.29 -29.41 2.40
CA ASN A 79 -10.28 -29.71 3.85
C ASN A 79 -9.57 -31.02 4.19
N ASN A 80 -9.00 -31.73 3.22
CA ASN A 80 -8.27 -32.96 3.47
C ASN A 80 -6.98 -32.65 4.27
N PRO A 81 -6.75 -33.28 5.45
CA PRO A 81 -5.60 -33.02 6.32
C PRO A 81 -4.26 -33.40 5.68
N ASP A 82 -4.26 -34.42 4.80
CA ASP A 82 -3.02 -34.90 4.17
C ASP A 82 -2.54 -34.01 3.05
N LYS A 83 -3.44 -33.22 2.46
CA LYS A 83 -3.11 -32.28 1.39
C LYS A 83 -1.94 -31.36 1.73
N SER A 84 -1.95 -30.80 2.93
CA SER A 84 -0.89 -29.89 3.39
C SER A 84 0.43 -30.63 3.64
N LYS A 85 0.35 -31.84 4.19
CA LYS A 85 1.52 -32.70 4.45
C LYS A 85 2.21 -33.07 3.14
N ILE A 86 1.44 -33.54 2.14
CA ILE A 86 1.98 -33.96 0.85
C ILE A 86 2.64 -32.77 0.12
N PHE A 87 2.01 -31.58 0.13
CA PHE A 87 2.66 -30.38 -0.43
C PHE A 87 3.98 -30.03 0.26
N LYS A 88 4.05 -30.19 1.57
CA LYS A 88 5.29 -29.98 2.34
C LYS A 88 6.38 -30.97 1.92
N LEU A 89 6.04 -32.26 1.83
CA LEU A 89 6.97 -33.29 1.35
C LEU A 89 7.47 -33.00 -0.07
N CYS A 90 6.58 -32.57 -0.98
CA CYS A 90 7.02 -32.16 -2.33
C CYS A 90 8.01 -30.97 -2.27
N VAL A 91 7.77 -29.97 -1.43
CA VAL A 91 8.69 -28.83 -1.29
C VAL A 91 10.06 -29.27 -0.80
N GLU A 92 10.11 -30.20 0.16
CA GLU A 92 11.35 -30.78 0.70
C GLU A 92 12.06 -31.65 -0.37
N GLN A 93 11.36 -32.56 -1.03
CA GLN A 93 11.89 -33.46 -2.07
C GLN A 93 12.54 -32.69 -3.23
N PHE A 94 11.94 -31.60 -3.67
CA PHE A 94 12.47 -30.79 -4.77
C PHE A 94 13.37 -29.66 -4.29
N ASN A 95 13.76 -29.63 -3.01
CA ASN A 95 14.63 -28.59 -2.42
C ASN A 95 14.14 -27.16 -2.76
N PHE A 96 12.83 -26.93 -2.68
CA PHE A 96 12.20 -25.65 -3.03
C PHE A 96 11.92 -24.80 -1.78
N THR A 97 12.92 -24.67 -0.91
CA THR A 97 12.86 -23.79 0.27
C THR A 97 13.74 -22.56 0.11
N ASP A 98 13.55 -21.55 0.97
CA ASP A 98 14.41 -20.35 0.99
C ASP A 98 15.86 -20.73 1.31
N TYR A 99 16.06 -21.69 2.22
CA TYR A 99 17.38 -22.16 2.62
C TYR A 99 18.12 -22.86 1.46
N ASP A 100 17.45 -23.78 0.76
CA ASP A 100 18.05 -24.52 -0.36
C ASP A 100 18.45 -23.58 -1.50
N LEU A 101 17.63 -22.56 -1.79
CA LEU A 101 17.94 -21.54 -2.79
C LEU A 101 19.04 -20.58 -2.33
N GLN A 102 19.21 -20.32 -1.03
CA GLN A 102 20.36 -19.60 -0.49
C GLN A 102 21.63 -20.44 -0.63
N THR A 103 21.58 -21.74 -0.35
CA THR A 103 22.71 -22.67 -0.54
C THR A 103 23.14 -22.74 -2.00
N TYR A 104 22.19 -22.87 -2.92
CA TYR A 104 22.48 -22.80 -4.36
C TYR A 104 23.12 -21.45 -4.75
N GLY A 105 22.56 -20.34 -4.26
CA GLY A 105 23.12 -19.01 -4.51
C GLY A 105 24.54 -18.82 -3.95
N THR A 106 24.85 -19.43 -2.80
CA THR A 106 26.19 -19.44 -2.23
C THR A 106 27.17 -20.25 -3.10
N LYS A 107 26.74 -21.41 -3.61
CA LYS A 107 27.53 -22.18 -4.59
C LYS A 107 27.81 -21.35 -5.84
N CYS A 108 26.79 -20.74 -6.46
CA CYS A 108 26.97 -19.86 -7.61
C CYS A 108 27.90 -18.67 -7.34
N LYS A 109 27.81 -18.07 -6.14
CA LYS A 109 28.70 -16.97 -5.75
C LYS A 109 30.18 -17.45 -5.69
N ASN A 110 30.43 -18.61 -5.09
CA ASN A 110 31.78 -19.10 -4.87
C ASN A 110 32.43 -19.68 -6.13
N SER A 111 31.63 -20.11 -7.12
CA SER A 111 32.13 -20.72 -8.36
C SER A 111 32.49 -19.72 -9.47
N CYS A 112 32.32 -18.41 -9.24
CA CYS A 112 32.58 -17.39 -10.25
C CYS A 112 32.91 -16.03 -9.63
N PHE A 113 33.29 -15.05 -10.46
CA PHE A 113 33.66 -13.67 -10.08
C PHE A 113 32.67 -12.94 -9.16
N ILE A 114 31.42 -13.43 -9.01
CA ILE A 114 30.44 -12.85 -8.10
C ILE A 114 30.95 -12.82 -6.66
N GLY A 115 31.82 -13.79 -6.27
CA GLY A 115 32.44 -13.87 -4.96
C GLY A 115 33.31 -12.67 -4.60
N GLU A 116 33.92 -12.03 -5.59
CA GLU A 116 34.77 -10.84 -5.41
C GLU A 116 33.91 -9.59 -5.07
N HIS A 117 32.69 -9.57 -5.51
CA HIS A 117 31.80 -8.42 -5.39
C HIS A 117 30.78 -8.52 -4.26
N LEU A 118 30.36 -9.73 -3.89
CA LEU A 118 29.29 -9.95 -2.91
C LEU A 118 29.77 -10.77 -1.72
N ASP A 119 29.52 -10.25 -0.53
CA ASP A 119 29.63 -11.00 0.71
C ASP A 119 28.52 -12.07 0.85
N ALA A 120 28.69 -13.00 1.78
CA ALA A 120 27.74 -14.09 2.01
C ALA A 120 26.33 -13.58 2.38
N HIS A 121 26.23 -12.57 3.24
CA HIS A 121 24.92 -12.03 3.67
C HIS A 121 24.15 -11.38 2.53
N THR A 122 24.84 -10.59 1.70
CA THR A 122 24.22 -9.94 0.53
C THR A 122 23.80 -10.97 -0.52
N ALA A 123 24.63 -12.02 -0.73
CA ALA A 123 24.28 -13.12 -1.64
C ALA A 123 23.05 -13.91 -1.16
N GLN A 124 22.99 -14.27 0.13
CA GLN A 124 21.84 -14.96 0.72
C GLN A 124 20.55 -14.12 0.59
N LYS A 125 20.62 -12.81 0.86
CA LYS A 125 19.47 -11.91 0.73
C LYS A 125 19.01 -11.75 -0.72
N THR A 126 19.95 -11.75 -1.66
CA THR A 126 19.64 -11.71 -3.10
C THR A 126 18.93 -13.01 -3.52
N SER A 127 19.39 -14.17 -3.03
CA SER A 127 18.78 -15.48 -3.25
C SER A 127 17.36 -15.57 -2.66
N THR A 128 17.18 -15.14 -1.41
CA THR A 128 15.84 -15.02 -0.79
C THR A 128 14.88 -14.15 -1.62
N ARG A 129 15.38 -13.06 -2.21
CA ARG A 129 14.58 -12.18 -3.06
C ARG A 129 14.13 -12.87 -4.35
N ALA A 130 14.98 -13.68 -4.95
CA ALA A 130 14.65 -14.50 -6.12
C ALA A 130 13.63 -15.60 -5.76
N PHE A 131 13.90 -16.35 -4.70
CA PHE A 131 12.98 -17.36 -4.16
C PHE A 131 11.58 -16.80 -3.89
N LYS A 132 11.45 -15.67 -3.17
CA LYS A 132 10.16 -15.02 -2.89
C LYS A 132 9.42 -14.62 -4.16
N SER A 133 10.12 -14.31 -5.25
CA SER A 133 9.49 -14.01 -6.54
C SER A 133 8.88 -15.28 -7.17
N ALA A 134 9.57 -16.41 -7.11
CA ALA A 134 9.07 -17.72 -7.55
C ALA A 134 7.94 -18.23 -6.64
N GLN A 135 8.05 -18.05 -5.32
CA GLN A 135 7.03 -18.43 -4.35
C GLN A 135 5.71 -17.67 -4.56
N ARG A 136 5.75 -16.36 -4.85
CA ARG A 136 4.54 -15.59 -5.19
C ARG A 136 3.85 -16.13 -6.46
N TYR A 137 4.64 -16.58 -7.43
CA TYR A 137 4.11 -17.23 -8.62
C TYR A 137 3.52 -18.60 -8.31
N GLN A 138 4.15 -19.40 -7.44
CA GLN A 138 3.60 -20.67 -6.94
C GLN A 138 2.20 -20.48 -6.34
N PHE A 139 2.03 -19.46 -5.48
CA PHE A 139 0.76 -19.16 -4.82
C PHE A 139 -0.20 -18.27 -5.63
N ARG A 140 0.04 -18.09 -6.94
CA ARG A 140 -0.79 -17.25 -7.84
C ARG A 140 -0.99 -15.80 -7.36
N GLN A 141 -0.09 -15.32 -6.51
CA GLN A 141 -0.09 -13.93 -6.04
C GLN A 141 0.50 -12.96 -7.09
N SER A 142 1.23 -13.48 -8.07
CA SER A 142 1.80 -12.73 -9.18
C SER A 142 1.87 -13.60 -10.45
N GLY A 143 2.03 -12.97 -11.62
CA GLY A 143 2.41 -13.67 -12.84
C GLY A 143 3.84 -14.24 -12.76
N LYS A 144 4.24 -15.04 -13.78
CA LYS A 144 5.59 -15.63 -13.88
C LYS A 144 6.65 -14.52 -13.77
N PRO A 145 7.59 -14.62 -12.83
CA PRO A 145 8.61 -13.60 -12.66
C PRO A 145 9.55 -13.55 -13.88
N ARG A 146 9.95 -12.34 -14.26
CA ARG A 146 10.88 -12.11 -15.38
C ARG A 146 12.31 -11.96 -14.86
N PHE A 147 13.28 -12.45 -15.63
CA PHE A 147 14.68 -12.18 -15.39
C PHE A 147 14.97 -10.68 -15.46
N LYS A 148 15.94 -10.23 -14.65
CA LYS A 148 16.37 -8.84 -14.65
C LYS A 148 17.35 -8.59 -15.79
N SER A 149 16.97 -7.72 -16.72
CA SER A 149 17.87 -7.28 -17.78
C SER A 149 18.95 -6.31 -17.25
N LYS A 150 20.05 -6.17 -17.97
CA LYS A 150 21.10 -5.17 -17.68
C LYS A 150 20.54 -3.76 -17.52
N TRP A 151 19.56 -3.40 -18.34
CA TRP A 151 18.89 -2.10 -18.32
C TRP A 151 17.90 -1.90 -17.15
N LYS A 152 17.40 -2.99 -16.57
CA LYS A 152 16.49 -2.99 -15.41
C LYS A 152 17.11 -3.76 -14.26
N SER A 153 18.32 -3.39 -13.92
CA SER A 153 19.13 -3.99 -12.87
C SER A 153 18.48 -3.89 -11.48
N LEU A 154 19.09 -4.54 -10.50
CA LEU A 154 18.74 -4.32 -9.11
C LEU A 154 19.18 -2.90 -8.72
N ASN A 155 18.35 -2.24 -7.92
CA ASN A 155 18.62 -0.88 -7.42
C ASN A 155 18.80 -0.86 -5.89
N SER A 156 18.88 -2.02 -5.26
CA SER A 156 19.09 -2.12 -3.81
C SER A 156 19.73 -3.45 -3.45
N LEU A 157 20.66 -3.40 -2.50
CA LEU A 157 21.28 -4.56 -1.86
C LEU A 157 21.15 -4.41 -0.34
N GLU A 158 20.95 -5.51 0.36
CA GLU A 158 20.79 -5.51 1.81
C GLU A 158 21.60 -6.63 2.45
N SER A 159 22.12 -6.37 3.63
CA SER A 159 22.72 -7.38 4.49
C SER A 159 21.66 -8.13 5.30
N LYS A 160 22.06 -9.27 5.89
CA LYS A 160 21.19 -10.06 6.77
C LYS A 160 21.14 -9.50 8.20
N SER A 161 22.24 -8.95 8.65
CA SER A 161 22.42 -8.33 9.97
C SER A 161 23.42 -7.17 9.86
N ASN A 162 23.66 -6.45 10.95
CA ASN A 162 24.71 -5.43 11.04
C ASN A 162 26.09 -6.01 11.44
N ALA A 163 26.18 -7.32 11.65
CA ALA A 163 27.44 -7.95 12.09
C ALA A 163 28.45 -8.12 10.95
N SER A 164 27.98 -8.33 9.72
CA SER A 164 28.86 -8.50 8.55
C SER A 164 28.20 -8.04 7.25
N GLY A 165 28.97 -7.92 6.19
CA GLY A 165 28.53 -7.42 4.89
C GLY A 165 28.33 -5.91 4.92
N ILE A 166 27.18 -5.42 4.48
CA ILE A 166 26.84 -3.99 4.56
C ILE A 166 26.49 -3.67 6.01
N ARG A 167 27.36 -2.95 6.70
CA ARG A 167 27.20 -2.63 8.12
C ARG A 167 27.35 -1.13 8.40
N TRP A 168 26.68 -0.66 9.42
CA TRP A 168 26.82 0.67 9.99
C TRP A 168 27.78 0.57 11.16
N LYS A 169 28.89 1.27 11.11
CA LYS A 169 29.91 1.34 12.14
C LYS A 169 30.54 2.72 12.16
N ASP A 170 30.79 3.27 13.30
CA ASP A 170 31.47 4.56 13.50
C ASP A 170 30.95 5.66 12.56
N ASP A 171 29.63 5.82 12.52
CA ASP A 171 28.89 6.81 11.71
C ASP A 171 29.11 6.75 10.17
N HIS A 172 29.57 5.60 9.66
CA HIS A 172 29.69 5.37 8.23
C HIS A 172 29.20 3.96 7.83
N ILE A 173 29.10 3.73 6.55
CA ILE A 173 28.83 2.40 5.98
C ILE A 173 30.14 1.74 5.57
N GLU A 174 30.43 0.61 6.20
CA GLU A 174 31.46 -0.30 5.76
C GLU A 174 30.85 -1.42 4.91
N TRP A 175 31.47 -1.73 3.79
CA TRP A 175 31.12 -2.89 2.97
C TRP A 175 32.31 -3.32 2.12
N ASN A 176 33.03 -4.38 2.53
CA ASN A 176 34.21 -4.87 1.84
C ASN A 176 35.04 -3.73 1.22
N ASN A 177 36.04 -3.23 1.76
CA ASN A 177 36.92 -2.14 1.28
C ASN A 177 36.21 -0.82 0.85
N LEU A 178 34.89 -0.70 1.03
CA LEU A 178 34.16 0.56 0.84
C LEU A 178 33.82 1.19 2.18
N ASN A 179 34.18 2.46 2.35
CA ASN A 179 33.82 3.30 3.49
C ASN A 179 33.03 4.50 2.98
N LEU A 180 31.71 4.47 3.17
CA LEU A 180 30.80 5.48 2.61
C LEU A 180 30.21 6.33 3.72
N LYS A 181 30.55 7.62 3.71
CA LYS A 181 30.02 8.59 4.69
C LYS A 181 28.63 9.05 4.32
N PRO A 182 27.68 9.10 5.26
CA PRO A 182 26.36 9.66 5.03
C PRO A 182 26.40 11.19 5.06
N ILE A 183 25.44 11.81 4.40
CA ILE A 183 25.13 13.22 4.54
C ILE A 183 24.07 13.35 5.63
N LEU A 184 24.44 13.92 6.76
CA LEU A 184 23.54 14.17 7.89
C LEU A 184 22.86 15.54 7.74
N ASP A 185 21.60 15.64 8.18
CA ASP A 185 20.89 16.92 8.24
C ASP A 185 21.39 17.72 9.46
N LYS A 186 22.17 18.77 9.19
CA LYS A 186 22.71 19.63 10.25
C LYS A 186 21.63 20.32 11.09
N LYS A 187 20.44 20.53 10.54
CA LYS A 187 19.35 21.25 11.22
C LYS A 187 18.46 20.36 12.06
N ASP A 188 18.36 19.04 11.76
CA ASP A 188 17.45 18.05 12.39
C ASP A 188 16.40 18.63 13.36
N LYS A 189 15.63 19.61 12.85
CA LYS A 189 14.75 20.50 13.64
C LYS A 189 13.87 19.79 14.67
N HIS A 190 13.60 18.50 14.46
CA HIS A 190 12.73 17.72 15.34
C HIS A 190 13.46 16.58 16.06
N GLY A 191 14.79 16.51 15.96
CA GLY A 191 15.60 15.45 16.55
C GLY A 191 15.24 14.04 16.05
N VAL A 192 14.70 13.93 14.83
CA VAL A 192 14.28 12.65 14.25
C VAL A 192 15.47 11.81 13.82
N GLN A 193 16.49 12.46 13.24
CA GLN A 193 17.72 11.80 12.82
C GLN A 193 18.56 11.43 14.04
N ALA A 194 18.72 12.34 15.00
CA ALA A 194 19.45 12.07 16.24
C ALA A 194 18.86 10.88 17.00
N HIS A 195 17.54 10.85 17.22
CA HIS A 195 16.85 9.70 17.81
C HIS A 195 17.09 8.40 17.04
N ALA A 196 17.06 8.47 15.71
CA ALA A 196 17.24 7.28 14.88
C ALA A 196 18.68 6.73 14.98
N LEU A 197 19.69 7.60 15.01
CA LEU A 197 21.11 7.20 15.11
C LEU A 197 21.45 6.59 16.48
N GLN A 198 20.72 6.93 17.53
CA GLN A 198 20.84 6.29 18.84
C GLN A 198 20.22 4.89 18.90
N SER A 199 19.38 4.54 17.93
CA SER A 199 18.68 3.26 17.91
C SER A 199 19.53 2.13 17.35
N LYS A 200 19.43 0.91 17.92
CA LYS A 200 20.18 -0.27 17.47
C LYS A 200 19.90 -0.59 16.00
N VAL A 201 20.93 -0.64 15.18
CA VAL A 201 20.84 -1.02 13.76
C VAL A 201 20.68 -2.53 13.66
N LYS A 202 19.57 -3.00 13.06
CA LYS A 202 19.34 -4.41 12.78
C LYS A 202 20.13 -4.87 11.55
N TYR A 203 20.04 -4.11 10.48
CA TYR A 203 20.78 -4.31 9.23
C TYR A 203 20.72 -3.07 8.33
N CYS A 204 21.58 -3.04 7.33
CA CYS A 204 21.66 -1.94 6.38
C CYS A 204 21.23 -2.36 4.97
N ARG A 205 20.77 -1.38 4.21
CA ARG A 205 20.45 -1.53 2.80
C ARG A 205 20.97 -0.34 2.01
N ILE A 206 21.78 -0.59 0.97
CA ILE A 206 22.19 0.45 0.02
C ILE A 206 21.17 0.50 -1.10
N ILE A 207 20.80 1.72 -1.49
CA ILE A 207 19.81 1.98 -2.57
C ILE A 207 20.42 2.94 -3.58
N ARG A 208 20.32 2.58 -4.86
CA ARG A 208 20.61 3.45 -5.99
C ARG A 208 19.33 4.09 -6.50
N LYS A 209 19.29 5.42 -6.59
CA LYS A 209 18.18 6.18 -7.19
C LYS A 209 18.70 7.02 -8.37
N ASN A 210 17.93 7.07 -9.44
CA ASN A 210 18.20 7.98 -10.53
C ASN A 210 17.36 9.26 -10.30
N ILE A 211 18.04 10.39 -10.06
CA ILE A 211 17.43 11.70 -9.81
C ILE A 211 18.00 12.69 -10.80
N LYS A 212 17.16 13.30 -11.62
CA LYS A 212 17.57 14.22 -12.69
C LYS A 212 18.69 13.64 -13.57
N ASN A 213 18.56 12.38 -13.96
CA ASN A 213 19.54 11.60 -14.75
C ASN A 213 20.90 11.33 -14.08
N LYS A 214 21.10 11.71 -12.85
CA LYS A 214 22.30 11.38 -12.08
C LYS A 214 21.98 10.23 -11.11
N GLN A 215 22.88 9.27 -11.00
CA GLN A 215 22.79 8.23 -9.99
C GLN A 215 23.11 8.85 -8.62
N ARG A 216 22.34 8.46 -7.63
CA ARG A 216 22.52 8.85 -6.23
C ARG A 216 22.35 7.62 -5.36
N PHE A 217 23.24 7.47 -4.42
CA PHE A 217 23.21 6.37 -3.48
C PHE A 217 22.73 6.83 -2.12
N TYR A 218 22.01 5.93 -1.47
CA TYR A 218 21.43 6.15 -0.14
C TYR A 218 21.66 4.92 0.69
N VAL A 219 21.84 5.09 1.99
CA VAL A 219 21.70 4.00 2.94
C VAL A 219 20.32 4.07 3.59
N GLN A 220 19.72 2.92 3.79
CA GLN A 220 18.61 2.72 4.72
C GLN A 220 19.11 1.92 5.90
N LEU A 221 19.13 2.54 7.07
CA LEU A 221 19.35 1.87 8.35
C LEU A 221 18.00 1.32 8.82
N ILE A 222 17.91 0.03 9.01
CA ILE A 222 16.74 -0.61 9.59
C ILE A 222 16.99 -0.75 11.09
N LEU A 223 16.25 0.04 11.86
CA LEU A 223 16.46 0.31 13.27
C LEU A 223 15.44 -0.41 14.14
N SER A 224 15.82 -0.75 15.36
CA SER A 224 14.92 -1.31 16.36
C SER A 224 14.06 -0.22 17.01
N GLY A 225 12.82 -0.53 17.37
CA GLY A 225 11.91 0.38 18.06
C GLY A 225 11.02 1.18 17.11
N PHE A 226 10.59 2.34 17.56
CA PHE A 226 9.66 3.23 16.88
C PHE A 226 10.33 4.56 16.49
N PRO A 227 9.92 5.18 15.37
CA PRO A 227 10.45 6.48 14.98
C PRO A 227 9.94 7.58 15.92
N LYS A 228 10.75 8.58 16.17
CA LYS A 228 10.31 9.79 16.86
C LYS A 228 9.19 10.49 16.07
N ILE A 229 8.09 10.76 16.73
CA ILE A 229 6.98 11.52 16.17
C ILE A 229 7.32 13.00 16.26
N LYS A 230 7.17 13.72 15.15
CA LYS A 230 7.40 15.17 15.13
C LYS A 230 6.37 15.88 16.02
N THR A 231 6.78 16.80 16.86
CA THR A 231 5.91 17.54 17.79
C THR A 231 4.70 18.20 17.14
N LYS A 232 4.83 18.62 15.88
CA LYS A 232 3.73 19.19 15.10
C LYS A 232 2.64 18.19 14.69
N ASN A 233 2.86 16.89 14.84
CA ASN A 233 1.90 15.84 14.52
C ASN A 233 1.27 15.33 15.81
N THR A 234 0.18 15.96 16.21
CA THR A 234 -0.63 15.50 17.35
C THR A 234 -1.27 14.14 17.05
N ILE A 235 -1.48 13.35 18.06
CA ILE A 235 -2.19 12.07 17.98
C ILE A 235 -3.30 12.13 19.03
N SER A 236 -4.53 11.86 18.59
CA SER A 236 -5.68 11.71 19.48
C SER A 236 -5.87 10.25 19.86
N ASN A 237 -6.26 9.98 21.09
CA ASN A 237 -6.59 8.64 21.56
C ASN A 237 -8.04 8.21 21.25
N ASP A 238 -8.71 8.95 20.38
CA ASP A 238 -10.09 8.74 19.97
C ASP A 238 -10.24 7.57 18.98
N LYS A 239 -11.50 7.23 18.67
CA LYS A 239 -11.88 6.27 17.64
C LYS A 239 -12.40 7.00 16.40
N ALA A 240 -11.98 6.58 15.21
CA ALA A 240 -12.53 7.07 13.94
C ALA A 240 -12.87 5.92 13.01
N CYS A 241 -13.82 6.15 12.11
CA CYS A 241 -14.02 5.29 10.96
C CYS A 241 -13.75 6.05 9.67
N ILE A 242 -13.18 5.35 8.70
CA ILE A 242 -12.89 5.88 7.37
C ILE A 242 -13.60 5.06 6.30
N ASP A 243 -14.27 5.73 5.38
CA ASP A 243 -14.73 5.15 4.12
C ASP A 243 -13.79 5.58 2.99
N ILE A 244 -13.26 4.59 2.24
CA ILE A 244 -12.25 4.79 1.21
C ILE A 244 -12.82 4.50 -0.17
N GLY A 245 -13.05 5.56 -0.92
CA GLY A 245 -13.37 5.47 -2.33
C GLY A 245 -12.13 5.38 -3.24
N PRO A 246 -12.33 5.20 -4.55
CA PRO A 246 -11.24 5.19 -5.53
C PRO A 246 -10.45 6.51 -5.62
N SER A 247 -11.06 7.63 -5.23
CA SER A 247 -10.50 8.99 -5.35
C SER A 247 -10.56 9.79 -4.06
N THR A 248 -11.36 9.39 -3.11
CA THR A 248 -11.78 10.17 -1.93
C THR A 248 -11.71 9.35 -0.66
N ILE A 249 -11.68 10.03 0.46
CA ILE A 249 -11.78 9.46 1.80
C ILE A 249 -12.76 10.31 2.60
N ALA A 250 -13.72 9.65 3.23
CA ALA A 250 -14.52 10.22 4.30
C ALA A 250 -13.98 9.75 5.65
N LEU A 251 -14.08 10.58 6.67
CA LEU A 251 -13.75 10.25 8.05
C LEU A 251 -14.81 10.85 8.96
N VAL A 252 -15.20 10.06 9.96
CA VAL A 252 -15.95 10.53 11.13
C VAL A 252 -15.24 10.00 12.36
N SER A 253 -15.05 10.84 13.39
CA SER A 253 -14.41 10.46 14.65
C SER A 253 -15.33 10.70 15.83
N LYS A 254 -15.15 9.89 16.88
CA LYS A 254 -15.84 10.03 18.16
C LYS A 254 -14.89 9.88 19.34
N HIS A 255 -15.23 10.57 20.41
CA HIS A 255 -14.70 10.37 21.74
C HIS A 255 -15.84 9.87 22.61
N ASP A 256 -15.67 8.73 23.24
CA ASP A 256 -16.75 8.02 23.92
C ASP A 256 -17.96 7.85 22.97
N ASN A 257 -19.09 8.48 23.27
CA ASN A 257 -20.29 8.43 22.45
C ASN A 257 -20.59 9.73 21.69
N ILE A 258 -19.73 10.74 21.77
CA ILE A 258 -19.93 12.04 21.14
C ILE A 258 -19.15 12.12 19.84
N ILE A 259 -19.80 12.42 18.73
CA ILE A 259 -19.13 12.67 17.45
C ILE A 259 -18.40 13.99 17.51
N LYS A 260 -17.10 13.98 17.16
CA LYS A 260 -16.21 15.16 17.30
C LYS A 260 -15.85 15.81 15.99
N ASP A 261 -15.66 15.03 14.95
CA ASP A 261 -15.14 15.55 13.68
C ASP A 261 -15.63 14.72 12.49
N ALA A 262 -15.84 15.41 11.37
CA ALA A 262 -16.12 14.78 10.09
C ALA A 262 -15.42 15.52 8.96
N PHE A 263 -14.91 14.79 7.98
CA PHE A 263 -14.40 15.38 6.74
C PHE A 263 -14.55 14.46 5.53
N LEU A 264 -14.62 15.07 4.35
CA LEU A 264 -14.57 14.40 3.06
C LEU A 264 -13.46 15.04 2.22
N LYS A 265 -12.44 14.28 1.84
CA LYS A 265 -11.24 14.80 1.15
C LYS A 265 -10.88 13.98 -0.10
N GLU A 266 -10.29 14.66 -1.08
CA GLU A 266 -9.74 14.05 -2.27
C GLU A 266 -8.29 13.60 -2.03
N PHE A 267 -7.94 12.37 -2.48
CA PHE A 267 -6.55 11.93 -2.51
C PHE A 267 -5.75 12.71 -3.57
N CYS A 268 -4.59 13.24 -3.20
CA CYS A 268 -3.63 13.84 -4.14
C CYS A 268 -4.27 14.79 -5.16
N PRO A 269 -4.90 15.91 -4.76
CA PRO A 269 -5.69 16.77 -5.64
C PRO A 269 -4.90 17.32 -6.84
N ASN A 270 -3.63 17.70 -6.65
CA ASN A 270 -2.79 18.32 -7.68
C ASN A 270 -2.07 17.33 -8.61
N ALA A 271 -2.30 16.01 -8.47
CA ALA A 271 -1.71 15.00 -9.37
C ALA A 271 -2.12 15.19 -10.85
N LYS A 272 -3.23 15.88 -11.11
CA LYS A 272 -3.79 16.09 -12.46
C LYS A 272 -2.84 16.86 -13.37
N GLN A 273 -2.17 17.91 -12.87
CA GLN A 273 -1.22 18.71 -13.66
C GLN A 273 0.02 17.91 -14.04
N LEU A 274 0.62 17.19 -13.08
CA LEU A 274 1.76 16.29 -13.37
C LEU A 274 1.41 15.26 -14.44
N LYS A 275 0.20 14.72 -14.41
CA LYS A 275 -0.27 13.75 -15.41
C LYS A 275 -0.50 14.38 -16.79
N LYS A 276 -0.94 15.64 -16.86
CA LYS A 276 -1.04 16.37 -18.13
C LYS A 276 0.35 16.48 -18.77
N ASN A 277 1.37 16.80 -17.98
CA ASN A 277 2.75 16.87 -18.45
C ASN A 277 3.28 15.49 -18.88
N ILE A 278 3.03 14.44 -18.10
CA ILE A 278 3.40 13.05 -18.46
C ILE A 278 2.81 12.67 -19.82
N ARG A 279 1.50 12.90 -20.05
CA ARG A 279 0.85 12.58 -21.32
C ARG A 279 1.46 13.39 -22.50
N ARG A 280 1.79 14.66 -22.27
CA ARG A 280 2.45 15.48 -23.30
C ARG A 280 3.77 14.86 -23.74
N ILE A 281 4.60 14.46 -22.78
CA ILE A 281 5.89 13.80 -23.07
C ILE A 281 5.68 12.44 -23.75
N GLN A 282 4.72 11.63 -23.29
CA GLN A 282 4.43 10.34 -23.91
C GLN A 282 4.01 10.49 -25.39
N ARG A 283 3.17 11.49 -25.72
CA ARG A 283 2.79 11.78 -27.11
C ARG A 283 3.99 12.22 -27.94
N ALA A 284 4.87 13.06 -27.40
CA ALA A 284 6.09 13.49 -28.10
C ALA A 284 7.04 12.32 -28.35
N MET A 285 7.18 11.40 -27.37
CA MET A 285 7.96 10.17 -27.54
C MET A 285 7.35 9.24 -28.60
N ASP A 286 6.03 9.08 -28.63
CA ASP A 286 5.35 8.25 -29.61
C ASP A 286 5.56 8.82 -31.04
N ARG A 287 5.41 10.11 -31.25
CA ARG A 287 5.70 10.76 -32.54
C ARG A 287 7.15 10.53 -32.98
N SER A 288 8.13 10.78 -32.09
CA SER A 288 9.55 10.57 -32.40
C SER A 288 9.84 9.10 -32.75
N LYS A 289 9.23 8.16 -32.01
CA LYS A 289 9.39 6.73 -32.25
C LYS A 289 8.83 6.30 -33.62
N ARG A 290 7.68 6.84 -34.03
CA ARG A 290 7.04 6.56 -35.32
C ARG A 290 7.86 7.11 -36.49
N LEU A 291 8.31 8.34 -36.37
CA LEU A 291 9.13 8.98 -37.41
C LEU A 291 10.45 8.24 -37.66
N SER A 292 11.08 7.72 -36.61
CA SER A 292 12.36 7.01 -36.74
C SER A 292 12.23 5.52 -37.11
N ASN A 293 11.01 4.98 -37.17
CA ASN A 293 10.77 3.55 -37.40
C ASN A 293 9.45 3.33 -38.15
N PRO A 294 9.24 3.92 -39.33
CA PRO A 294 7.97 3.80 -40.07
C PRO A 294 7.62 2.34 -40.39
N ASP A 295 8.61 1.55 -40.76
CA ASP A 295 8.44 0.15 -41.17
C ASP A 295 7.96 -0.78 -40.04
N ASN A 296 8.07 -0.35 -38.81
CA ASN A 296 7.62 -1.12 -37.64
C ASN A 296 6.11 -0.99 -37.35
N PHE A 297 5.39 -0.22 -38.16
CA PHE A 297 3.96 0.04 -37.98
C PHE A 297 3.14 -0.47 -39.16
N ASN A 298 1.92 -0.93 -38.88
CA ASN A 298 0.92 -1.25 -39.89
C ASN A 298 0.22 0.03 -40.39
N SER A 299 -0.51 -0.05 -41.49
CA SER A 299 -1.30 1.07 -42.06
C SER A 299 -2.30 1.66 -41.06
N ASN A 300 -2.86 0.84 -40.16
CA ASN A 300 -3.75 1.28 -39.08
C ASN A 300 -3.01 1.90 -37.87
N GLY A 301 -1.69 2.09 -37.94
CA GLY A 301 -0.86 2.68 -36.89
C GLY A 301 -0.54 1.75 -35.73
N THR A 302 -0.91 0.48 -35.76
CA THR A 302 -0.50 -0.50 -34.75
C THR A 302 0.91 -1.01 -35.01
N VAL A 303 1.60 -1.45 -33.95
CA VAL A 303 2.96 -2.03 -34.06
C VAL A 303 2.86 -3.40 -34.71
N LYS A 304 3.68 -3.69 -35.73
CA LYS A 304 3.80 -5.01 -36.36
C LYS A 304 4.18 -6.09 -35.34
N LYS A 305 3.70 -7.32 -35.53
CA LYS A 305 4.09 -8.47 -34.72
C LYS A 305 5.48 -8.97 -35.13
N GLY A 306 6.22 -9.57 -34.17
CA GLY A 306 7.53 -10.19 -34.41
C GLY A 306 8.70 -9.48 -33.72
N LEU A 307 9.91 -9.87 -34.10
CA LEU A 307 11.15 -9.26 -33.62
C LEU A 307 11.44 -8.00 -34.43
N LEU A 308 11.26 -6.83 -33.82
CA LEU A 308 11.46 -5.52 -34.44
C LEU A 308 12.72 -4.85 -33.91
N LYS A 309 13.52 -4.32 -34.82
CA LYS A 309 14.62 -3.41 -34.48
C LYS A 309 14.07 -2.00 -34.31
N TRP A 310 14.46 -1.33 -33.20
CA TRP A 310 14.01 0.03 -32.89
C TRP A 310 15.19 0.99 -32.86
N VAL A 311 15.10 2.03 -33.65
CA VAL A 311 16.04 3.15 -33.64
C VAL A 311 15.46 4.29 -32.79
N PHE A 312 16.24 4.83 -31.88
CA PHE A 312 15.83 5.91 -31.00
C PHE A 312 16.75 7.11 -31.16
N THR A 313 16.19 8.25 -31.51
CA THR A 313 16.92 9.52 -31.61
C THR A 313 17.38 10.02 -30.24
N ASN A 314 18.38 10.88 -30.20
CA ASN A 314 18.79 11.58 -28.98
C ASN A 314 17.64 12.39 -28.36
N GLY A 315 16.75 12.97 -29.20
CA GLY A 315 15.53 13.64 -28.75
C GLY A 315 14.60 12.70 -27.98
N TYR A 316 14.36 11.48 -28.50
CA TYR A 316 13.59 10.45 -27.81
C TYR A 316 14.21 10.07 -26.46
N LEU A 317 15.53 9.88 -26.41
CA LEU A 317 16.23 9.50 -25.18
C LEU A 317 16.14 10.61 -24.11
N ARG A 318 16.24 11.89 -24.50
CA ARG A 318 16.02 13.04 -23.60
C ARG A 318 14.60 13.08 -23.08
N LEU A 319 13.59 12.84 -23.93
CA LEU A 319 12.18 12.76 -23.51
C LEU A 319 11.92 11.58 -22.56
N LYS A 320 12.53 10.42 -22.82
CA LYS A 320 12.46 9.24 -21.95
C LYS A 320 13.02 9.53 -20.54
N ALA A 321 14.13 10.23 -20.46
CA ALA A 321 14.71 10.69 -19.21
C ALA A 321 13.78 11.65 -18.46
N LYS A 322 13.22 12.65 -19.16
CA LYS A 322 12.24 13.60 -18.61
C LYS A 322 10.97 12.90 -18.12
N LEU A 323 10.50 11.91 -18.85
CA LEU A 323 9.35 11.07 -18.43
C LEU A 323 9.62 10.31 -17.15
N SER A 324 10.80 9.71 -17.03
CA SER A 324 11.24 8.99 -15.82
C SER A 324 11.25 9.91 -14.59
N GLU A 325 11.77 11.13 -14.75
CA GLU A 325 11.80 12.13 -13.68
C GLU A 325 10.38 12.58 -13.27
N LEU A 326 9.47 12.80 -14.23
CA LEU A 326 8.07 13.14 -13.93
C LEU A 326 7.36 12.03 -13.16
N TYR A 327 7.62 10.77 -13.48
CA TYR A 327 7.07 9.65 -12.69
C TYR A 327 7.65 9.59 -11.28
N ARG A 328 8.95 9.88 -11.11
CA ARG A 328 9.59 9.98 -9.80
C ARG A 328 8.96 11.09 -8.95
N ILE A 329 8.76 12.26 -9.55
CA ILE A 329 8.10 13.41 -8.88
C ILE A 329 6.67 13.05 -8.50
N LEU A 330 5.90 12.40 -9.39
CA LEU A 330 4.54 11.97 -9.09
C LEU A 330 4.49 10.96 -7.93
N ALA A 331 5.44 10.02 -7.88
CA ALA A 331 5.52 9.06 -6.78
C ALA A 331 5.87 9.74 -5.46
N ALA A 332 6.81 10.67 -5.46
CA ALA A 332 7.19 11.47 -4.29
C ALA A 332 6.01 12.33 -3.79
N TYR A 333 5.32 13.02 -4.70
CA TYR A 333 4.14 13.80 -4.41
C TYR A 333 3.05 12.97 -3.72
N ARG A 334 2.71 11.80 -4.28
CA ARG A 334 1.73 10.89 -3.65
C ARG A 334 2.15 10.47 -2.24
N LYS A 335 3.41 10.07 -2.07
CA LYS A 335 3.93 9.66 -0.76
C LYS A 335 3.79 10.79 0.27
N THR A 336 4.10 12.02 -0.13
CA THR A 336 3.98 13.21 0.73
C THR A 336 2.53 13.51 1.08
N GLU A 337 1.63 13.57 0.10
CA GLU A 337 0.21 13.88 0.35
C GLU A 337 -0.49 12.79 1.18
N HIS A 338 -0.24 11.52 0.89
CA HIS A 338 -0.73 10.43 1.73
C HIS A 338 -0.16 10.48 3.14
N GLY A 339 1.11 10.85 3.29
CA GLY A 339 1.73 11.04 4.60
C GLY A 339 1.12 12.18 5.41
N LYS A 340 0.79 13.32 4.76
CA LYS A 340 0.07 14.44 5.36
C LYS A 340 -1.35 14.05 5.77
N LEU A 341 -2.08 13.39 4.87
CA LEU A 341 -3.45 12.94 5.13
C LEU A 341 -3.50 11.91 6.27
N ALA A 342 -2.55 10.99 6.33
CA ALA A 342 -2.45 10.04 7.43
C ALA A 342 -2.17 10.74 8.78
N ASN A 343 -1.38 11.83 8.80
CA ASN A 343 -1.22 12.63 10.01
C ASN A 343 -2.52 13.34 10.42
N ILE A 344 -3.29 13.85 9.46
CA ILE A 344 -4.61 14.44 9.72
C ILE A 344 -5.56 13.39 10.30
N VAL A 345 -5.58 12.16 9.78
CA VAL A 345 -6.38 11.07 10.35
C VAL A 345 -5.95 10.78 11.79
N LEU A 346 -4.64 10.66 12.05
CA LEU A 346 -4.12 10.34 13.37
C LEU A 346 -4.30 11.49 14.39
N SER A 347 -4.40 12.74 13.94
CA SER A 347 -4.77 13.84 14.83
C SER A 347 -6.24 13.81 15.25
N LYS A 348 -7.06 12.97 14.64
CA LYS A 348 -8.47 12.77 14.99
C LYS A 348 -8.73 11.47 15.75
N ALA A 349 -7.89 10.45 15.54
CA ALA A 349 -8.00 9.16 16.22
C ALA A 349 -6.75 8.31 16.02
N ASN A 350 -6.40 7.46 16.99
CA ASN A 350 -5.38 6.42 16.82
C ASN A 350 -5.98 5.04 16.61
N ILE A 351 -7.24 4.81 17.00
CA ILE A 351 -8.01 3.59 16.67
C ILE A 351 -8.87 3.88 15.44
N ILE A 352 -8.51 3.28 14.31
CA ILE A 352 -9.14 3.58 13.03
C ILE A 352 -9.87 2.36 12.50
N MET A 353 -11.19 2.46 12.36
CA MET A 353 -12.04 1.47 11.73
C MET A 353 -12.06 1.69 10.22
N ALA A 354 -12.06 0.64 9.42
CA ALA A 354 -12.16 0.72 7.97
C ALA A 354 -12.80 -0.53 7.36
N GLU A 355 -13.53 -0.39 6.27
CA GLU A 355 -13.99 -1.55 5.49
C GLU A 355 -12.81 -2.28 4.84
N LYS A 356 -12.84 -3.62 4.87
CA LYS A 356 -11.86 -4.47 4.17
C LYS A 356 -12.13 -4.47 2.67
N LEU A 357 -11.44 -3.60 1.94
CA LEU A 357 -11.65 -3.36 0.51
C LEU A 357 -10.71 -4.17 -0.38
N SER A 358 -11.23 -4.67 -1.51
CA SER A 358 -10.43 -5.23 -2.58
C SER A 358 -10.07 -4.16 -3.62
N TYR A 359 -8.87 -3.61 -3.53
CA TYR A 359 -8.38 -2.64 -4.54
C TYR A 359 -8.29 -3.22 -5.95
N LYS A 360 -8.19 -4.55 -6.08
CA LYS A 360 -8.25 -5.25 -7.36
C LYS A 360 -9.64 -5.13 -8.00
N SER A 361 -10.70 -5.21 -7.19
CA SER A 361 -12.08 -4.97 -7.67
C SER A 361 -12.27 -3.51 -8.10
N PHE A 362 -11.72 -2.56 -7.35
CA PHE A 362 -11.73 -1.15 -7.75
C PHE A 362 -11.03 -0.91 -9.09
N GLN A 363 -9.98 -1.65 -9.40
CA GLN A 363 -9.28 -1.51 -10.69
C GLN A 363 -10.15 -1.88 -11.87
N LYS A 364 -11.09 -2.82 -11.72
CA LYS A 364 -11.99 -3.23 -12.80
C LYS A 364 -12.84 -2.05 -13.31
N ASN A 365 -13.42 -1.27 -12.39
CA ASN A 365 -14.35 -0.19 -12.73
C ASN A 365 -13.70 1.22 -12.68
N TYR A 366 -12.65 1.40 -11.87
CA TYR A 366 -12.04 2.70 -11.56
C TYR A 366 -10.52 2.70 -11.76
N SER A 367 -10.01 1.92 -12.73
CA SER A 367 -8.56 1.73 -12.94
C SER A 367 -7.77 3.04 -13.01
N LYS A 368 -8.31 4.06 -13.68
CA LYS A 368 -7.72 5.38 -13.80
C LYS A 368 -7.58 6.07 -12.44
N SER A 369 -8.64 6.12 -11.65
CA SER A 369 -8.64 6.74 -10.34
C SER A 369 -7.72 6.01 -9.37
N VAL A 370 -7.80 4.68 -9.29
CA VAL A 370 -6.95 3.85 -8.41
C VAL A 370 -5.47 4.04 -8.76
N ARG A 371 -5.11 4.00 -10.05
CA ARG A 371 -3.74 4.26 -10.50
C ARG A 371 -3.28 5.67 -10.16
N ASP A 372 -4.17 6.65 -10.25
CA ASP A 372 -3.85 8.06 -10.11
C ASP A 372 -3.74 8.49 -8.65
N LYS A 373 -4.63 7.99 -7.82
CA LYS A 373 -4.79 8.37 -6.41
C LYS A 373 -4.13 7.38 -5.44
N ALA A 374 -3.94 6.13 -5.84
CA ALA A 374 -3.26 5.06 -5.07
C ALA A 374 -3.81 4.88 -3.63
N PRO A 375 -5.13 4.61 -3.43
CA PRO A 375 -5.71 4.47 -2.10
C PRO A 375 -5.07 3.32 -1.28
N GLY A 376 -4.66 2.22 -1.93
CA GLY A 376 -3.93 1.15 -1.25
C GLY A 376 -2.57 1.57 -0.68
N MET A 377 -1.89 2.54 -1.33
CA MET A 377 -0.66 3.14 -0.78
C MET A 377 -0.96 3.97 0.47
N PHE A 378 -2.06 4.71 0.46
CA PHE A 378 -2.52 5.47 1.62
C PHE A 378 -2.75 4.53 2.81
N MET A 379 -3.50 3.45 2.64
CA MET A 379 -3.76 2.47 3.72
C MET A 379 -2.47 1.86 4.27
N SER A 380 -1.51 1.54 3.40
CA SER A 380 -0.20 1.02 3.84
C SER A 380 0.59 2.04 4.68
N ILE A 381 0.49 3.32 4.33
CA ILE A 381 1.12 4.42 5.09
C ILE A 381 0.38 4.63 6.42
N LEU A 382 -0.96 4.62 6.39
CA LEU A 382 -1.79 4.84 7.56
C LEU A 382 -1.57 3.74 8.63
N ARG A 383 -1.64 2.46 8.24
CA ARG A 383 -1.38 1.33 9.17
C ARG A 383 -0.03 1.48 9.86
N ARG A 384 1.04 1.65 9.07
CA ARG A 384 2.38 1.82 9.64
C ARG A 384 2.48 3.02 10.58
N LYS A 385 1.83 4.15 10.24
CA LYS A 385 1.86 5.34 11.10
C LYS A 385 1.02 5.17 12.36
N ALA A 386 -0.13 4.51 12.27
CA ALA A 386 -0.97 4.16 13.42
C ALA A 386 -0.21 3.24 14.38
N GLU A 387 0.38 2.16 13.90
CA GLU A 387 1.22 1.26 14.68
C GLU A 387 2.39 2.00 15.36
N ASN A 388 3.08 2.88 14.63
CA ASN A 388 4.18 3.69 15.19
C ASN A 388 3.70 4.72 16.24
N ALA A 389 2.43 5.02 16.24
CA ALA A 389 1.79 5.96 17.18
C ALA A 389 1.08 5.24 18.36
N GLY A 390 1.30 3.94 18.52
CA GLY A 390 0.62 3.12 19.53
C GLY A 390 -0.86 2.84 19.24
N GLY A 391 -1.33 3.19 18.03
CA GLY A 391 -2.69 2.95 17.57
C GLY A 391 -2.82 1.75 16.65
N ASN A 392 -4.01 1.57 16.07
CA ASN A 392 -4.33 0.42 15.23
C ASN A 392 -5.30 0.79 14.10
N VAL A 393 -5.25 0.03 13.01
CA VAL A 393 -6.24 0.07 11.93
C VAL A 393 -6.96 -1.28 11.88
N ILE A 394 -8.24 -1.27 12.23
CA ILE A 394 -9.10 -2.44 12.32
C ILE A 394 -9.94 -2.51 11.06
N GLU A 395 -9.82 -3.61 10.32
CA GLU A 395 -10.60 -3.82 9.09
C GLU A 395 -11.73 -4.81 9.34
N PHE A 396 -12.95 -4.42 8.99
CA PHE A 396 -14.16 -5.23 9.12
C PHE A 396 -14.76 -5.62 7.76
N SER A 397 -15.64 -6.63 7.77
CA SER A 397 -16.23 -7.19 6.56
C SER A 397 -17.34 -6.30 5.99
N THR A 398 -17.24 -5.94 4.70
CA THR A 398 -18.29 -5.22 3.97
C THR A 398 -19.54 -6.06 3.71
N LYS A 399 -19.41 -7.40 3.75
CA LYS A 399 -20.51 -8.32 3.41
C LYS A 399 -21.58 -8.38 4.50
N THR A 400 -21.16 -8.30 5.76
CA THR A 400 -22.05 -8.36 6.92
C THR A 400 -22.60 -6.99 7.27
N THR A 401 -21.79 -5.94 7.22
CA THR A 401 -22.17 -4.59 7.68
C THR A 401 -22.95 -3.77 6.65
N LYS A 402 -22.71 -3.96 5.33
CA LYS A 402 -23.40 -3.27 4.21
C LYS A 402 -23.64 -1.77 4.43
N LEU A 403 -22.68 -1.04 5.03
CA LEU A 403 -22.84 0.33 5.51
C LEU A 403 -23.38 1.32 4.47
N SER A 404 -22.98 1.18 3.21
CA SER A 404 -23.46 2.06 2.12
C SER A 404 -24.94 1.87 1.77
N GLN A 405 -25.59 0.81 2.28
CA GLN A 405 -26.99 0.47 2.02
C GLN A 405 -27.87 0.61 3.27
N THR A 406 -27.29 0.47 4.46
CA THR A 406 -27.99 0.45 5.74
C THR A 406 -28.27 1.88 6.23
N CYS A 407 -29.46 2.10 6.79
CA CYS A 407 -29.81 3.30 7.54
C CYS A 407 -29.74 3.02 9.03
N GLN A 408 -29.51 4.03 9.85
CA GLN A 408 -29.55 3.92 11.31
C GLN A 408 -30.92 3.53 11.88
N CYS A 409 -32.00 3.66 11.12
CA CYS A 409 -33.33 3.14 11.49
C CYS A 409 -33.50 1.64 11.15
N GLY A 410 -32.44 0.94 10.74
CA GLY A 410 -32.48 -0.47 10.35
C GLY A 410 -32.88 -0.73 8.89
N ASN A 411 -33.43 0.26 8.17
CA ASN A 411 -33.85 0.09 6.79
C ASN A 411 -32.64 -0.14 5.86
N ILE A 412 -32.76 -1.11 4.95
CA ILE A 412 -31.72 -1.44 3.97
C ILE A 412 -32.19 -1.02 2.57
N ILE A 413 -31.47 -0.05 1.99
CA ILE A 413 -31.79 0.52 0.68
C ILE A 413 -30.66 0.22 -0.31
N LYS A 414 -30.97 -0.57 -1.34
CA LYS A 414 -30.03 -0.82 -2.42
C LYS A 414 -29.86 0.43 -3.28
N LYS A 415 -28.63 0.94 -3.40
CA LYS A 415 -28.31 2.17 -4.12
C LYS A 415 -27.38 1.89 -5.30
N SER A 416 -27.57 2.61 -6.41
CA SER A 416 -26.63 2.58 -7.52
C SER A 416 -25.30 3.25 -7.13
N LEU A 417 -24.22 2.91 -7.81
CA LEU A 417 -22.91 3.53 -7.59
C LEU A 417 -22.88 5.03 -7.95
N SER A 418 -23.81 5.49 -8.79
CA SER A 418 -23.97 6.90 -9.17
C SER A 418 -24.66 7.72 -8.09
N GLN A 419 -25.50 7.10 -7.27
CA GLN A 419 -26.22 7.76 -6.18
C GLN A 419 -25.24 8.09 -5.04
N ARG A 420 -25.00 9.38 -4.81
CA ARG A 420 -24.02 9.88 -3.85
C ARG A 420 -24.62 10.37 -2.54
N TRP A 421 -25.94 10.37 -2.46
CA TRP A 421 -26.69 10.74 -1.27
C TRP A 421 -27.43 9.54 -0.70
N HIS A 422 -27.37 9.39 0.60
CA HIS A 422 -28.26 8.52 1.35
C HIS A 422 -29.52 9.32 1.64
N ILE A 423 -30.67 8.82 1.22
CA ILE A 423 -31.99 9.36 1.52
C ILE A 423 -32.82 8.18 1.99
N CYS A 424 -33.27 8.21 3.23
CA CYS A 424 -34.10 7.15 3.79
C CYS A 424 -35.59 7.56 3.70
N PRO A 425 -36.43 6.74 3.05
CA PRO A 425 -37.85 7.06 2.94
C PRO A 425 -38.62 6.84 4.27
N ILE A 426 -38.05 6.09 5.22
CA ILE A 426 -38.68 5.76 6.50
C ILE A 426 -38.45 6.86 7.53
N CYS A 427 -37.16 7.22 7.78
CA CYS A 427 -36.78 8.17 8.82
C CYS A 427 -36.40 9.56 8.27
N GLY A 428 -36.49 9.79 6.96
CA GLY A 428 -36.24 11.08 6.33
C GLY A 428 -34.77 11.53 6.29
N ILE A 429 -33.82 10.78 6.85
CA ILE A 429 -32.41 11.15 6.88
C ILE A 429 -31.87 11.35 5.46
N LYS A 430 -31.19 12.47 5.28
CA LYS A 430 -30.47 12.82 4.04
C LYS A 430 -29.04 13.18 4.36
N ALA A 431 -28.07 12.35 3.90
CA ALA A 431 -26.64 12.57 4.13
C ALA A 431 -25.80 12.17 2.91
N GLN A 432 -24.59 12.74 2.79
CA GLN A 432 -23.65 12.29 1.76
C GLN A 432 -23.20 10.86 2.07
N ARG A 433 -23.28 9.97 1.08
CA ARG A 433 -23.18 8.52 1.26
C ARG A 433 -21.89 8.07 1.93
N ASP A 434 -20.74 8.60 1.48
CA ASP A 434 -19.43 8.14 1.97
C ASP A 434 -19.17 8.67 3.41
N LEU A 435 -19.64 9.88 3.75
CA LEU A 435 -19.65 10.41 5.13
C LEU A 435 -20.57 9.60 6.03
N TYR A 436 -21.77 9.28 5.54
CA TYR A 436 -22.73 8.48 6.29
C TYR A 436 -22.23 7.05 6.55
N SER A 437 -21.57 6.42 5.55
CA SER A 437 -20.92 5.12 5.73
C SER A 437 -19.80 5.18 6.78
N ALA A 438 -18.99 6.25 6.78
CA ALA A 438 -17.97 6.45 7.80
C ALA A 438 -18.59 6.67 9.20
N TYR A 439 -19.70 7.35 9.30
CA TYR A 439 -20.46 7.51 10.54
C TYR A 439 -20.95 6.16 11.08
N LEU A 440 -21.68 5.39 10.27
CA LEU A 440 -22.17 4.07 10.68
C LEU A 440 -21.05 3.12 11.06
N GLY A 441 -19.90 3.21 10.38
CA GLY A 441 -18.73 2.39 10.65
C GLY A 441 -18.12 2.58 12.06
N LEU A 442 -18.42 3.69 12.75
CA LEU A 442 -18.04 3.90 14.15
C LEU A 442 -18.75 2.95 15.13
N PHE A 443 -19.93 2.48 14.74
CA PHE A 443 -20.81 1.63 15.52
C PHE A 443 -20.76 0.16 15.09
N VAL A 444 -19.77 -0.20 14.28
CA VAL A 444 -19.51 -1.60 13.94
C VAL A 444 -18.82 -2.28 15.12
N VAL A 445 -19.41 -3.37 15.59
CA VAL A 445 -18.94 -4.22 16.68
C VAL A 445 -18.61 -5.62 16.17
N ASN A 446 -17.67 -6.30 16.85
CA ASN A 446 -17.31 -7.68 16.54
C ASN A 446 -17.87 -8.60 17.62
N ASN A 447 -18.81 -9.45 17.24
CA ASN A 447 -19.40 -10.46 18.10
C ASN A 447 -19.02 -11.84 17.55
N ASN A 448 -18.11 -12.57 18.24
CA ASN A 448 -17.66 -13.91 17.85
C ASN A 448 -17.22 -14.00 16.36
N ASP A 449 -16.29 -13.14 15.95
CA ASP A 449 -15.78 -13.01 14.58
C ASP A 449 -16.80 -12.56 13.51
N ILE A 450 -18.02 -12.19 13.92
CA ILE A 450 -19.03 -11.62 13.03
C ILE A 450 -19.13 -10.11 13.29
N TRP A 451 -18.94 -9.33 12.24
CA TRP A 451 -19.04 -7.88 12.28
C TRP A 451 -20.48 -7.43 12.05
N ASN A 452 -21.08 -6.76 13.03
CA ASN A 452 -22.46 -6.25 12.98
C ASN A 452 -22.49 -4.76 13.25
N LEU A 453 -23.53 -4.08 12.74
CA LEU A 453 -23.79 -2.67 13.02
C LEU A 453 -24.69 -2.57 14.27
N ASP A 454 -24.26 -1.84 15.27
CA ASP A 454 -25.05 -1.44 16.42
C ASP A 454 -25.93 -0.23 16.02
N ILE A 455 -27.16 -0.53 15.65
CA ILE A 455 -28.14 0.43 15.14
C ILE A 455 -28.59 1.39 16.25
N ASP A 456 -28.80 0.89 17.46
CA ASP A 456 -29.30 1.70 18.58
C ASP A 456 -28.29 2.80 18.96
N SER A 457 -27.02 2.44 19.08
CA SER A 457 -25.95 3.43 19.34
C SER A 457 -25.79 4.42 18.19
N ALA A 458 -25.92 3.98 16.94
CA ALA A 458 -25.90 4.86 15.78
C ALA A 458 -27.11 5.83 15.79
N CYS A 459 -28.29 5.37 16.10
CA CYS A 459 -29.48 6.22 16.19
C CYS A 459 -29.34 7.31 17.27
N LYS A 460 -28.90 6.94 18.46
CA LYS A 460 -28.71 7.87 19.60
C LYS A 460 -27.70 8.96 19.31
N SER A 461 -26.66 8.67 18.53
CA SER A 461 -25.57 9.61 18.26
C SER A 461 -25.82 10.51 17.04
N TRP A 462 -26.93 10.34 16.31
CA TRP A 462 -27.20 11.06 15.06
C TRP A 462 -27.29 12.58 15.24
N ASN A 463 -27.97 13.05 16.27
CA ASN A 463 -28.14 14.48 16.51
C ASN A 463 -26.82 15.24 16.69
N THR A 464 -25.77 14.56 17.18
CA THR A 464 -24.42 15.14 17.28
C THR A 464 -23.62 15.01 15.99
N ALA A 465 -23.96 14.04 15.16
CA ALA A 465 -23.27 13.77 13.89
C ALA A 465 -23.75 14.65 12.74
N GLU A 466 -25.06 14.83 12.60
CA GLU A 466 -25.68 15.52 11.45
C GLU A 466 -25.07 16.89 11.18
N PRO A 467 -24.91 17.80 12.16
CA PRO A 467 -24.32 19.12 11.93
C PRO A 467 -22.86 19.05 11.45
N LEU A 468 -22.10 18.05 11.92
CA LEU A 468 -20.71 17.85 11.52
C LEU A 468 -20.58 17.30 10.10
N LEU A 469 -21.47 16.39 9.70
CA LEU A 469 -21.52 15.89 8.33
C LEU A 469 -21.94 17.00 7.35
N GLU A 470 -22.90 17.84 7.72
CA GLU A 470 -23.31 19.01 6.94
C GLU A 470 -22.18 20.03 6.80
N LYS A 471 -21.48 20.34 7.90
CA LYS A 471 -20.29 21.21 7.88
C LYS A 471 -19.20 20.64 6.97
N ALA A 472 -18.97 19.32 7.01
CA ALA A 472 -18.01 18.66 6.13
C ALA A 472 -18.43 18.81 4.66
N MET A 473 -19.71 18.75 4.34
CA MET A 473 -20.25 18.98 2.99
C MET A 473 -20.17 20.45 2.57
N SER A 474 -20.46 21.39 3.43
CA SER A 474 -20.31 22.84 3.17
C SER A 474 -18.88 23.19 2.79
N ASN A 475 -17.88 22.63 3.48
CA ASN A 475 -16.47 22.76 3.12
C ASN A 475 -16.16 22.19 1.73
N VAL A 476 -16.79 21.06 1.35
CA VAL A 476 -16.63 20.47 0.01
C VAL A 476 -17.27 21.35 -1.07
N ILE A 477 -18.43 21.94 -0.82
CA ILE A 477 -19.12 22.86 -1.74
C ILE A 477 -18.25 24.10 -1.95
N GLN A 478 -17.70 24.69 -0.90
CA GLN A 478 -16.78 25.82 -0.98
C GLN A 478 -15.53 25.49 -1.82
N ILE A 479 -14.94 24.29 -1.67
CA ILE A 479 -13.85 23.84 -2.54
C ILE A 479 -14.33 23.67 -3.99
N ALA A 480 -15.56 23.21 -4.20
CA ALA A 480 -16.13 22.98 -5.52
C ALA A 480 -16.40 24.27 -6.30
N SER A 481 -16.65 25.39 -5.62
CA SER A 481 -16.78 26.72 -6.27
C SER A 481 -15.46 27.20 -6.86
N SER A 482 -14.31 26.86 -6.23
CA SER A 482 -12.99 27.30 -6.68
C SER A 482 -12.31 26.33 -7.66
N ARG A 483 -12.66 25.05 -7.64
CA ARG A 483 -12.04 24.03 -8.52
C ARG A 483 -12.95 22.84 -8.78
N LYS A 484 -12.72 22.14 -9.89
CA LYS A 484 -13.41 20.88 -10.20
C LYS A 484 -13.05 19.79 -9.17
N VAL A 485 -14.06 19.29 -8.48
CA VAL A 485 -13.96 18.21 -7.48
C VAL A 485 -14.35 16.84 -8.06
N PRO A 486 -13.99 15.70 -7.39
CA PRO A 486 -14.46 14.39 -7.77
C PRO A 486 -15.97 14.25 -7.73
N VAL A 487 -16.54 13.47 -8.67
CA VAL A 487 -17.98 13.17 -8.72
C VAL A 487 -18.45 12.43 -7.46
N SER A 488 -17.55 11.68 -6.80
CA SER A 488 -17.84 10.98 -5.54
C SER A 488 -18.24 11.92 -4.39
N PHE A 489 -17.93 13.20 -4.47
CA PHE A 489 -18.40 14.18 -3.49
C PHE A 489 -19.91 14.44 -3.55
N GLY A 490 -20.57 14.12 -4.66
CA GLY A 490 -22.03 14.31 -4.80
C GLY A 490 -22.46 15.75 -5.08
N VAL A 491 -21.50 16.65 -5.41
CA VAL A 491 -21.80 18.06 -5.77
C VAL A 491 -22.10 18.16 -7.26
N LYS A 492 -23.27 18.66 -7.63
CA LYS A 492 -23.69 18.90 -9.02
C LYS A 492 -23.08 20.21 -9.56
N SER A 493 -22.95 20.32 -10.89
CA SER A 493 -22.41 21.53 -11.51
C SER A 493 -23.30 22.78 -11.30
N LYS A 494 -24.61 22.58 -11.08
CA LYS A 494 -25.55 23.64 -10.76
C LYS A 494 -25.44 24.17 -9.32
N ASP A 495 -24.95 23.35 -8.39
CA ASP A 495 -24.77 23.73 -6.98
C ASP A 495 -23.56 24.66 -6.75
N ARG A 496 -22.85 25.04 -7.82
CA ARG A 496 -21.66 25.90 -7.78
C ARG A 496 -21.97 27.39 -7.74
N ALA A 497 -23.23 27.77 -7.92
CA ALA A 497 -23.67 29.15 -8.08
C ALA A 497 -24.76 29.52 -7.08
N ILE A 498 -24.59 29.24 -5.76
CA ILE A 498 -25.50 29.76 -4.75
C ILE A 498 -24.70 30.57 -3.74
N PRO A 499 -24.93 31.91 -3.67
CA PRO A 499 -24.52 32.70 -2.52
C PRO A 499 -25.29 32.24 -1.29
N SER A 500 -24.61 32.25 -0.16
CA SER A 500 -25.23 32.06 1.15
C SER A 500 -26.44 32.97 1.34
N GLN A 501 -27.65 32.41 1.42
CA GLN A 501 -28.75 32.97 2.25
C GLN A 501 -29.93 31.99 2.32
N SER A 502 -30.42 31.93 3.53
CA SER A 502 -31.69 31.41 4.05
C SER A 502 -31.64 29.99 4.66
N SER A 503 -31.44 30.02 5.95
CA SER A 503 -31.90 29.02 6.91
C SER A 503 -33.43 28.97 6.91
N VAL A 504 -33.98 27.94 6.26
CA VAL A 504 -35.36 27.55 6.58
C VAL A 504 -35.29 26.52 7.70
N VAL A 505 -35.54 26.98 8.89
CA VAL A 505 -35.75 26.11 10.06
C VAL A 505 -37.10 25.41 9.85
N MET A 506 -37.07 24.17 9.39
CA MET A 506 -38.20 23.27 9.58
C MET A 506 -38.07 22.66 10.97
N GLN A 507 -38.96 23.02 11.86
CA GLN A 507 -39.19 22.32 13.12
C GLN A 507 -39.49 20.85 12.79
N ARG A 508 -38.67 19.95 13.30
CA ARG A 508 -38.90 18.49 13.25
C ARG A 508 -39.23 18.04 14.66
N ASP A 509 -40.39 17.44 14.82
CA ASP A 509 -40.78 16.74 16.03
C ASP A 509 -39.80 15.66 16.39
N SER A 510 -39.38 15.64 17.66
CA SER A 510 -38.38 14.76 18.27
C SER A 510 -38.94 13.36 18.57
N GLY A 511 -39.56 12.70 17.58
CA GLY A 511 -40.34 11.50 17.82
C GLY A 511 -39.88 10.21 17.13
N CYS A 512 -38.59 10.03 16.79
CA CYS A 512 -38.19 8.90 15.91
C CYS A 512 -37.56 7.67 16.61
N CYS A 513 -37.50 7.59 17.94
CA CYS A 513 -36.89 6.45 18.62
C CYS A 513 -37.85 5.46 19.29
N ASN A 514 -39.17 5.64 19.24
CA ASN A 514 -40.10 4.81 20.04
C ASN A 514 -41.15 3.99 19.26
N ASN A 515 -41.01 3.73 17.98
CA ASN A 515 -41.93 2.80 17.31
C ASN A 515 -41.27 1.43 17.07
N LYS A 516 -41.33 0.55 18.08
CA LYS A 516 -41.26 -0.91 17.89
C LYS A 516 -42.53 -1.33 17.16
N VAL A 517 -42.45 -1.55 15.84
CA VAL A 517 -43.49 -2.24 15.09
C VAL A 517 -43.34 -3.74 15.39
N SER A 518 -44.25 -4.27 16.20
CA SER A 518 -44.44 -5.69 16.39
C SER A 518 -44.99 -6.29 15.10
N PHE A 519 -44.21 -7.09 14.40
CA PHE A 519 -44.72 -7.94 13.34
C PHE A 519 -45.52 -9.09 13.95
N ILE A 520 -46.81 -9.02 13.87
CA ILE A 520 -47.73 -10.14 14.08
C ILE A 520 -47.67 -10.96 12.79
N ALA A 521 -47.08 -12.18 12.89
CA ALA A 521 -47.22 -13.21 11.88
C ALA A 521 -48.71 -13.56 11.75
N ARG A 522 -49.29 -13.44 10.60
CA ARG A 522 -50.52 -14.13 10.21
C ARG A 522 -50.18 -15.22 9.23
N ALA A 523 -50.73 -16.38 9.56
CA ALA A 523 -50.69 -17.68 8.92
C ALA A 523 -50.84 -17.68 7.39
#